data_3d2433aea2442ab97af5ae2dfa203d43
#
_entry.id   3d2433aea2442ab97af5ae2dfa203d43
#
_cell.length_a   1.000
_cell.length_b   1.000
_cell.length_c   1.000
_cell.angle_alpha   90.00
_cell.angle_beta   90.00
_cell.angle_gamma   90.00
#
_symmetry.space_group_name_H-M   'P 1'
#
loop_
_entity.id
_entity.type
_entity.pdbx_description
1 polymer ?
#
loop_
_entity_poly.entity_id
_entity_poly.type
_entity_poly.pdbx_seq_one_letter_code
_entity_poly.pdbx_strand_id
1 'polypeptide(L)'
;MKRTKIVCTLGPAVGSIELLTALIHEGADLMRINFSHGTHEEHQSQIDLVREAARQTDLPIGILQDLQGPKIRIGDLTKTILLKPGERLTITTEEIIGDYNRVSTTYKEIVHDVNIGDSILMDDGRIELQVISKSETEVVTEIIIGGLLKPHKGINLPNVNISIPSLTDKDLKDLDFGLNNNVDMVALSFVRSVEDIIKIKKIIKDRGKTTWVIAKIEKPEAIKNLDAIIHEADGIMVARGDLGVEMKAHEVPVLQKVIVEKCNALNKPVIIATQMLESMIENPRPTRAEANDVANAVYDGTDAVMLSGETAVGEYPVEAVSIMRKIIERVEMHGVKDVPTRKKQFLDQSTQPIKCIDLDEAVAASAVQIAESLCAKVIIVL
;
A
#
# COMPACT_ATOMS: atom_id res chain seq x y z
N MET A 1 -15.49 15.23 14.15
CA MET A 1 -15.17 13.80 13.90
C MET A 1 -14.57 13.73 12.51
N LYS A 2 -13.36 13.20 12.34
CA LYS A 2 -12.70 13.07 11.04
C LYS A 2 -13.46 12.05 10.14
N ARG A 3 -13.51 12.31 8.84
CA ARG A 3 -14.07 11.41 7.82
C ARG A 3 -12.99 10.45 7.30
N THR A 4 -11.85 11.02 6.92
CA THR A 4 -10.68 10.25 6.43
C THR A 4 -10.14 9.36 7.54
N LYS A 5 -9.97 8.07 7.25
CA LYS A 5 -9.53 7.04 8.19
C LYS A 5 -8.01 7.01 8.33
N ILE A 6 -7.53 6.56 9.47
CA ILE A 6 -6.10 6.34 9.72
C ILE A 6 -5.84 4.85 9.83
N VAL A 7 -4.97 4.36 8.96
CA VAL A 7 -4.45 2.99 8.99
C VAL A 7 -3.11 3.01 9.72
N CYS A 8 -2.96 2.18 10.76
CA CYS A 8 -1.72 2.05 11.53
C CYS A 8 -1.12 0.66 11.34
N THR A 9 0.16 0.59 10.98
CA THR A 9 0.86 -0.69 10.88
C THR A 9 1.33 -1.14 12.25
N LEU A 10 1.02 -2.39 12.59
CA LEU A 10 1.49 -3.02 13.81
C LEU A 10 2.93 -3.50 13.66
N GLY A 11 3.66 -3.42 14.75
CA GLY A 11 5.05 -3.87 14.84
C GLY A 11 5.56 -3.77 16.29
N PRO A 12 6.87 -3.93 16.50
CA PRO A 12 7.45 -3.94 17.84
C PRO A 12 7.16 -2.69 18.69
N ALA A 13 6.95 -1.53 18.05
CA ALA A 13 6.69 -0.27 18.76
C ALA A 13 5.30 -0.22 19.41
N VAL A 14 4.35 -1.07 19.01
CA VAL A 14 2.96 -1.05 19.48
C VAL A 14 2.50 -2.43 19.96
N GLY A 15 3.39 -3.13 20.66
CA GLY A 15 3.18 -4.51 21.13
C GLY A 15 2.40 -4.64 22.44
N SER A 16 1.81 -3.58 23.00
CA SER A 16 1.03 -3.64 24.24
C SER A 16 -0.40 -3.12 24.09
N ILE A 17 -1.28 -3.58 24.97
CA ILE A 17 -2.69 -3.18 24.98
C ILE A 17 -2.86 -1.69 25.27
N GLU A 18 -2.01 -1.12 26.14
CA GLU A 18 -2.04 0.27 26.52
C GLU A 18 -1.71 1.17 25.32
N LEU A 19 -0.66 0.80 24.54
CA LEU A 19 -0.27 1.54 23.34
C LEU A 19 -1.33 1.43 22.25
N LEU A 20 -1.89 0.24 22.00
CA LEU A 20 -2.99 0.08 21.04
C LEU A 20 -4.21 0.90 21.42
N THR A 21 -4.61 0.86 22.69
CA THR A 21 -5.71 1.67 23.21
C THR A 21 -5.43 3.17 23.03
N ALA A 22 -4.19 3.61 23.26
CA ALA A 22 -3.80 5.00 23.03
C ALA A 22 -3.86 5.39 21.54
N LEU A 23 -3.40 4.51 20.62
CA LEU A 23 -3.54 4.75 19.17
C LEU A 23 -5.00 4.88 18.73
N ILE A 24 -5.88 4.01 19.26
CA ILE A 24 -7.32 4.03 18.98
C ILE A 24 -7.95 5.34 19.47
N HIS A 25 -7.65 5.77 20.68
CA HIS A 25 -8.13 7.05 21.24
C HIS A 25 -7.59 8.25 20.46
N GLU A 26 -6.37 8.18 19.95
CA GLU A 26 -5.82 9.21 19.08
C GLU A 26 -6.39 9.17 17.66
N GLY A 27 -7.20 8.16 17.32
CA GLY A 27 -7.99 8.13 16.10
C GLY A 27 -7.54 7.14 15.04
N ALA A 28 -6.79 6.09 15.40
CA ALA A 28 -6.58 4.96 14.51
C ALA A 28 -7.90 4.21 14.28
N ASP A 29 -8.21 3.88 13.01
CA ASP A 29 -9.45 3.22 12.61
C ASP A 29 -9.23 1.80 12.09
N LEU A 30 -8.03 1.51 11.56
CA LEU A 30 -7.69 0.24 10.91
C LEU A 30 -6.27 -0.16 11.28
N MET A 31 -6.08 -1.39 11.74
CA MET A 31 -4.76 -1.94 12.07
C MET A 31 -4.27 -2.83 10.95
N ARG A 32 -3.13 -2.47 10.35
CA ARG A 32 -2.47 -3.24 9.31
C ARG A 32 -1.46 -4.19 9.92
N ILE A 33 -1.55 -5.48 9.55
CA ILE A 33 -0.58 -6.52 9.88
C ILE A 33 0.19 -6.88 8.61
N ASN A 34 1.51 -6.67 8.64
CA ASN A 34 2.38 -6.89 7.49
C ASN A 34 2.93 -8.32 7.46
N PHE A 35 2.41 -9.16 6.60
CA PHE A 35 2.82 -10.57 6.45
C PHE A 35 4.14 -10.77 5.69
N SER A 36 4.84 -9.70 5.34
CA SER A 36 6.23 -9.79 4.85
C SER A 36 7.23 -10.16 5.94
N HIS A 37 6.85 -10.03 7.22
CA HIS A 37 7.66 -10.28 8.40
C HIS A 37 6.83 -11.00 9.45
N GLY A 38 7.51 -11.68 10.38
CA GLY A 38 6.86 -12.37 11.49
C GLY A 38 6.32 -13.77 11.14
N THR A 39 5.82 -14.44 12.18
CA THR A 39 5.22 -15.78 12.10
C THR A 39 3.71 -15.72 12.30
N HIS A 40 3.00 -16.80 11.99
CA HIS A 40 1.55 -16.87 12.22
C HIS A 40 1.21 -16.74 13.71
N GLU A 41 2.06 -17.23 14.64
CA GLU A 41 1.89 -17.09 16.08
C GLU A 41 1.96 -15.63 16.53
N GLU A 42 2.94 -14.88 16.00
CA GLU A 42 3.08 -13.44 16.25
C GLU A 42 1.87 -12.67 15.68
N HIS A 43 1.44 -12.99 14.48
CA HIS A 43 0.26 -12.36 13.87
C HIS A 43 -1.03 -12.70 14.63
N GLN A 44 -1.17 -13.93 15.16
CA GLN A 44 -2.30 -14.28 16.02
C GLN A 44 -2.33 -13.41 17.27
N SER A 45 -1.19 -13.26 17.92
CA SER A 45 -1.06 -12.41 19.11
C SER A 45 -1.43 -10.96 18.80
N GLN A 46 -1.02 -10.43 17.65
CA GLN A 46 -1.38 -9.08 17.21
C GLN A 46 -2.90 -8.95 16.97
N ILE A 47 -3.53 -9.92 16.28
CA ILE A 47 -4.98 -9.93 16.04
C ILE A 47 -5.74 -9.94 17.35
N ASP A 48 -5.35 -10.80 18.29
CA ASP A 48 -6.01 -10.92 19.59
C ASP A 48 -5.87 -9.63 20.40
N LEU A 49 -4.70 -8.98 20.34
CA LEU A 49 -4.44 -7.70 21.00
C LEU A 49 -5.32 -6.57 20.43
N VAL A 50 -5.44 -6.49 19.10
CA VAL A 50 -6.31 -5.49 18.43
C VAL A 50 -7.76 -5.67 18.84
N ARG A 51 -8.24 -6.91 18.86
CA ARG A 51 -9.63 -7.21 19.26
C ARG A 51 -9.90 -6.89 20.72
N GLU A 52 -8.93 -7.14 21.60
CA GLU A 52 -9.03 -6.77 23.00
C GLU A 52 -9.06 -5.25 23.17
N ALA A 53 -8.16 -4.51 22.48
CA ALA A 53 -8.16 -3.06 22.50
C ALA A 53 -9.47 -2.46 21.97
N ALA A 54 -10.03 -3.01 20.90
CA ALA A 54 -11.34 -2.60 20.37
C ALA A 54 -12.47 -2.81 21.39
N ARG A 55 -12.46 -3.93 22.11
CA ARG A 55 -13.44 -4.18 23.19
C ARG A 55 -13.31 -3.19 24.35
N GLN A 56 -12.06 -2.88 24.76
CA GLN A 56 -11.82 -1.96 25.88
C GLN A 56 -12.19 -0.50 25.54
N THR A 57 -12.06 -0.11 24.29
CA THR A 57 -12.39 1.25 23.82
C THR A 57 -13.84 1.41 23.39
N ASP A 58 -14.58 0.30 23.21
CA ASP A 58 -15.92 0.28 22.61
C ASP A 58 -15.98 0.97 21.24
N LEU A 59 -14.88 0.87 20.46
CA LEU A 59 -14.76 1.45 19.14
C LEU A 59 -14.56 0.35 18.08
N PRO A 60 -15.20 0.48 16.90
CA PRO A 60 -15.02 -0.46 15.80
C PRO A 60 -13.62 -0.26 15.18
N ILE A 61 -12.76 -1.26 15.25
CA ILE A 61 -11.42 -1.28 14.68
C ILE A 61 -11.32 -2.42 13.70
N GLY A 62 -11.01 -2.10 12.44
CA GLY A 62 -10.80 -3.10 11.39
C GLY A 62 -9.38 -3.66 11.41
N ILE A 63 -9.21 -4.85 10.83
CA ILE A 63 -7.91 -5.51 10.64
C ILE A 63 -7.67 -5.71 9.16
N LEU A 64 -6.55 -5.16 8.67
CA LEU A 64 -6.05 -5.29 7.30
C LEU A 64 -4.85 -6.24 7.30
N GLN A 65 -5.01 -7.41 6.71
CA GLN A 65 -3.91 -8.31 6.38
C GLN A 65 -3.22 -7.85 5.11
N ASP A 66 -1.93 -7.53 5.15
CA ASP A 66 -1.16 -7.14 3.97
C ASP A 66 -0.24 -8.28 3.55
N LEU A 67 -0.59 -8.94 2.44
CA LEU A 67 0.14 -10.08 1.89
C LEU A 67 1.47 -9.62 1.28
N GLN A 68 2.51 -10.46 1.42
CA GLN A 68 3.85 -10.14 0.95
C GLN A 68 3.94 -9.97 -0.57
N GLY A 69 3.26 -10.86 -1.31
CA GLY A 69 3.42 -10.97 -2.74
C GLY A 69 4.79 -11.52 -3.17
N PRO A 70 5.08 -11.53 -4.48
CA PRO A 70 6.31 -12.08 -5.04
C PRO A 70 7.50 -11.14 -4.87
N LYS A 71 7.89 -10.83 -3.61
CA LYS A 71 9.03 -9.95 -3.35
C LYS A 71 10.34 -10.65 -3.69
N ILE A 72 11.03 -10.10 -4.69
CA ILE A 72 12.35 -10.58 -5.11
C ILE A 72 13.40 -10.00 -4.18
N ARG A 73 14.35 -10.82 -3.74
CA ARG A 73 15.43 -10.39 -2.83
C ARG A 73 16.76 -11.01 -3.27
N ILE A 74 17.86 -10.38 -2.86
CA ILE A 74 19.16 -11.06 -2.84
C ILE A 74 19.22 -12.03 -1.67
N GLY A 75 20.07 -13.07 -1.81
CA GLY A 75 20.31 -14.03 -0.74
C GLY A 75 21.28 -13.53 0.33
N ASP A 76 21.91 -14.51 0.99
CA ASP A 76 22.90 -14.24 2.02
C ASP A 76 24.19 -13.65 1.44
N LEU A 77 24.85 -12.81 2.23
CA LEU A 77 26.15 -12.23 1.92
C LEU A 77 27.14 -12.53 3.05
N THR A 78 28.40 -12.70 2.68
CA THR A 78 29.49 -12.87 3.68
C THR A 78 29.60 -11.68 4.62
N LYS A 79 29.31 -10.49 4.14
CA LYS A 79 29.30 -9.20 4.86
C LYS A 79 28.55 -8.15 4.03
N THR A 80 28.29 -6.99 4.61
CA THR A 80 27.86 -5.80 3.84
C THR A 80 28.92 -5.44 2.79
N ILE A 81 28.49 -5.23 1.55
CA ILE A 81 29.37 -5.01 0.37
C ILE A 81 29.23 -3.58 -0.08
N LEU A 82 30.33 -2.90 -0.34
CA LEU A 82 30.32 -1.60 -1.00
C LEU A 82 30.44 -1.82 -2.54
N LEU A 83 29.37 -1.53 -3.24
CA LEU A 83 29.33 -1.54 -4.71
C LEU A 83 29.77 -0.18 -5.25
N LYS A 84 30.64 -0.15 -6.26
CA LYS A 84 31.16 1.08 -6.87
C LYS A 84 30.69 1.22 -8.31
N PRO A 85 30.30 2.41 -8.77
CA PRO A 85 29.94 2.65 -10.14
C PRO A 85 31.04 2.23 -11.12
N GLY A 86 30.65 1.61 -12.26
CA GLY A 86 31.53 1.10 -13.29
C GLY A 86 32.11 -0.29 -13.01
N GLU A 87 31.96 -0.85 -11.81
CA GLU A 87 32.29 -2.24 -11.52
C GLU A 87 31.16 -3.19 -11.97
N ARG A 88 31.43 -4.49 -11.97
CA ARG A 88 30.45 -5.52 -12.35
C ARG A 88 29.97 -6.29 -11.15
N LEU A 89 28.67 -6.62 -11.14
CA LEU A 89 28.07 -7.55 -10.20
C LEU A 89 27.31 -8.62 -10.97
N THR A 90 27.53 -9.88 -10.64
CA THR A 90 26.79 -11.02 -11.21
C THR A 90 25.67 -11.42 -10.26
N ILE A 91 24.44 -11.48 -10.77
CA ILE A 91 23.28 -12.02 -10.05
C ILE A 91 23.09 -13.45 -10.54
N THR A 92 23.09 -14.42 -9.61
CA THR A 92 22.93 -15.85 -9.96
C THR A 92 21.66 -16.43 -9.37
N THR A 93 21.08 -17.41 -10.09
CA THR A 93 19.95 -18.21 -9.61
C THR A 93 20.39 -19.37 -8.71
N GLU A 94 21.70 -19.63 -8.62
CA GLU A 94 22.26 -20.64 -7.72
C GLU A 94 22.25 -20.13 -6.27
N GLU A 95 22.06 -21.03 -5.32
CA GLU A 95 22.11 -20.69 -3.88
C GLU A 95 23.56 -20.62 -3.43
N ILE A 96 24.04 -19.41 -3.22
CA ILE A 96 25.40 -19.13 -2.73
C ILE A 96 25.35 -18.08 -1.60
N ILE A 97 26.40 -18.08 -0.78
CA ILE A 97 26.71 -16.92 0.07
C ILE A 97 27.49 -15.94 -0.81
N GLY A 98 26.86 -14.79 -1.10
CA GLY A 98 27.37 -13.81 -2.06
C GLY A 98 28.55 -13.00 -1.52
N ASP A 99 29.27 -12.42 -2.46
CA ASP A 99 30.38 -11.49 -2.24
C ASP A 99 30.27 -10.25 -3.18
N TYR A 100 31.33 -9.46 -3.26
CA TYR A 100 31.34 -8.24 -4.09
C TYR A 100 31.33 -8.50 -5.63
N ASN A 101 31.50 -9.74 -6.08
CA ASN A 101 31.45 -10.11 -7.51
C ASN A 101 30.13 -10.79 -7.88
N ARG A 102 29.58 -11.59 -6.95
CA ARG A 102 28.47 -12.49 -7.25
C ARG A 102 27.51 -12.60 -6.07
N VAL A 103 26.21 -12.41 -6.34
CA VAL A 103 25.14 -12.52 -5.35
C VAL A 103 24.05 -13.43 -5.86
N SER A 104 23.40 -14.18 -4.96
CA SER A 104 22.24 -15.00 -5.32
C SER A 104 20.95 -14.16 -5.29
N THR A 105 19.93 -14.64 -6.00
CA THR A 105 18.58 -14.10 -5.95
C THR A 105 17.55 -15.17 -5.58
N THR A 106 16.48 -14.77 -4.91
CA THR A 106 15.33 -15.64 -4.64
C THR A 106 14.50 -15.93 -5.90
N TYR A 107 14.70 -15.15 -6.97
CA TYR A 107 13.95 -15.25 -8.22
C TYR A 107 14.71 -16.04 -9.29
N LYS A 108 14.32 -17.29 -9.49
CA LYS A 108 15.01 -18.20 -10.42
C LYS A 108 14.79 -17.84 -11.90
N GLU A 109 13.63 -17.28 -12.25
CA GLU A 109 13.29 -16.91 -13.62
C GLU A 109 13.90 -15.56 -14.07
N ILE A 110 14.70 -14.89 -13.23
CA ILE A 110 15.31 -13.60 -13.56
C ILE A 110 16.09 -13.64 -14.88
N VAL A 111 16.80 -14.74 -15.14
CA VAL A 111 17.60 -14.93 -16.36
C VAL A 111 16.75 -15.01 -17.63
N HIS A 112 15.50 -15.42 -17.51
CA HIS A 112 14.55 -15.49 -18.63
C HIS A 112 13.84 -14.15 -18.83
N ASP A 113 13.44 -13.50 -17.76
CA ASP A 113 12.58 -12.31 -17.79
C ASP A 113 13.35 -11.03 -18.15
N VAL A 114 14.62 -10.86 -17.68
CA VAL A 114 15.39 -9.68 -18.00
C VAL A 114 16.04 -9.74 -19.38
N ASN A 115 16.24 -8.58 -20.00
CA ASN A 115 16.96 -8.41 -21.27
C ASN A 115 18.21 -7.55 -21.09
N ILE A 116 19.15 -7.66 -22.03
CA ILE A 116 20.32 -6.80 -22.06
C ILE A 116 19.86 -5.33 -22.20
N GLY A 117 20.36 -4.47 -21.33
CA GLY A 117 20.00 -3.07 -21.24
C GLY A 117 18.94 -2.76 -20.18
N ASP A 118 18.24 -3.76 -19.62
CA ASP A 118 17.28 -3.55 -18.54
C ASP A 118 17.99 -3.07 -17.26
N SER A 119 17.31 -2.21 -16.51
CA SER A 119 17.76 -1.78 -15.18
C SER A 119 17.29 -2.75 -14.11
N ILE A 120 18.17 -3.04 -13.16
CA ILE A 120 17.87 -3.77 -11.93
C ILE A 120 18.11 -2.82 -10.75
N LEU A 121 17.08 -2.57 -9.96
CA LEU A 121 17.17 -1.71 -8.79
C LEU A 121 17.27 -2.56 -7.51
N MET A 122 18.11 -2.13 -6.56
CA MET A 122 18.25 -2.80 -5.27
C MET A 122 18.13 -1.77 -4.14
N ASP A 123 17.74 -2.27 -2.95
CA ASP A 123 17.59 -1.45 -1.73
C ASP A 123 16.72 -0.21 -1.95
N ASP A 124 15.49 -0.45 -2.45
CA ASP A 124 14.49 0.59 -2.75
C ASP A 124 15.02 1.67 -3.74
N GLY A 125 15.76 1.22 -4.77
CA GLY A 125 16.29 2.07 -5.84
C GLY A 125 17.55 2.86 -5.47
N ARG A 126 18.14 2.63 -4.30
CA ARG A 126 19.42 3.27 -3.89
C ARG A 126 20.62 2.78 -4.67
N ILE A 127 20.54 1.55 -5.20
CA ILE A 127 21.55 0.94 -6.05
C ILE A 127 20.89 0.62 -7.39
N GLU A 128 21.55 1.01 -8.48
CA GLU A 128 21.10 0.74 -9.84
C GLU A 128 22.17 -0.03 -10.61
N LEU A 129 21.73 -1.11 -11.24
CA LEU A 129 22.52 -1.97 -12.08
C LEU A 129 21.91 -1.98 -13.49
N GLN A 130 22.74 -2.15 -14.53
CA GLN A 130 22.30 -2.38 -15.90
C GLN A 130 22.75 -3.74 -16.38
N VAL A 131 21.84 -4.51 -16.97
CA VAL A 131 22.15 -5.85 -17.53
C VAL A 131 23.04 -5.69 -18.75
N ILE A 132 24.22 -6.35 -18.74
CA ILE A 132 25.17 -6.33 -19.86
C ILE A 132 25.29 -7.68 -20.58
N SER A 133 25.06 -8.79 -19.88
CA SER A 133 24.95 -10.13 -20.48
C SER A 133 24.19 -11.08 -19.57
N LYS A 134 23.73 -12.19 -20.11
CA LYS A 134 23.04 -13.24 -19.33
C LYS A 134 23.40 -14.63 -19.85
N SER A 135 23.30 -15.63 -18.98
CA SER A 135 23.43 -17.05 -19.27
C SER A 135 22.22 -17.83 -18.76
N GLU A 136 22.28 -19.13 -18.69
CA GLU A 136 21.19 -19.97 -18.15
C GLU A 136 20.97 -19.77 -16.65
N THR A 137 22.00 -19.37 -15.89
CA THR A 137 21.94 -19.24 -14.43
C THR A 137 22.42 -17.89 -13.90
N GLU A 138 22.89 -16.99 -14.76
CA GLU A 138 23.50 -15.73 -14.34
C GLU A 138 23.08 -14.54 -15.17
N VAL A 139 22.95 -13.40 -14.50
CA VAL A 139 22.79 -12.08 -15.10
C VAL A 139 24.00 -11.24 -14.70
N VAL A 140 24.83 -10.88 -15.66
CA VAL A 140 25.98 -10.00 -15.42
C VAL A 140 25.53 -8.56 -15.62
N THR A 141 25.84 -7.71 -14.65
CA THR A 141 25.42 -6.31 -14.65
C THR A 141 26.62 -5.37 -14.48
N GLU A 142 26.47 -4.14 -14.97
CA GLU A 142 27.33 -3.02 -14.64
C GLU A 142 26.65 -2.17 -13.56
N ILE A 143 27.40 -1.72 -12.56
CA ILE A 143 26.91 -0.87 -11.49
C ILE A 143 26.83 0.57 -11.99
N ILE A 144 25.63 1.10 -12.13
CA ILE A 144 25.39 2.50 -12.55
C ILE A 144 25.38 3.43 -11.32
N ILE A 145 24.61 3.06 -10.29
CA ILE A 145 24.62 3.75 -9.00
C ILE A 145 25.03 2.75 -7.93
N GLY A 146 26.16 3.04 -7.27
CA GLY A 146 26.70 2.20 -6.20
C GLY A 146 26.13 2.53 -4.84
N GLY A 147 26.46 1.68 -3.85
CA GLY A 147 26.02 1.85 -2.49
C GLY A 147 26.40 0.66 -1.60
N LEU A 148 25.98 0.72 -0.33
CA LEU A 148 26.15 -0.38 0.62
C LEU A 148 25.05 -1.42 0.43
N LEU A 149 25.40 -2.58 -0.09
CA LEU A 149 24.50 -3.73 -0.27
C LEU A 149 24.54 -4.62 0.97
N LYS A 150 23.39 -4.75 1.65
CA LYS A 150 23.18 -5.64 2.79
C LYS A 150 22.46 -6.92 2.34
N PRO A 151 22.56 -8.05 3.08
CA PRO A 151 21.82 -9.26 2.76
C PRO A 151 20.30 -9.01 2.75
N HIS A 152 19.58 -9.83 1.99
CA HIS A 152 18.11 -9.86 1.87
C HIS A 152 17.45 -8.58 1.37
N LYS A 153 18.22 -7.66 0.77
CA LYS A 153 17.65 -6.45 0.16
C LYS A 153 16.78 -6.78 -1.05
N GLY A 154 15.72 -6.00 -1.22
CA GLY A 154 14.79 -6.13 -2.33
C GLY A 154 15.46 -5.89 -3.67
N ILE A 155 15.00 -6.60 -4.68
CA ILE A 155 15.30 -6.38 -6.10
C ILE A 155 14.01 -5.94 -6.78
N ASN A 156 14.06 -4.84 -7.51
CA ASN A 156 13.00 -4.36 -8.37
C ASN A 156 13.47 -4.41 -9.83
N LEU A 157 12.58 -4.79 -10.71
CA LEU A 157 12.82 -4.95 -12.14
C LEU A 157 11.86 -4.01 -12.91
N PRO A 158 12.19 -2.71 -13.04
CA PRO A 158 11.33 -1.75 -13.72
C PRO A 158 11.11 -2.14 -15.18
N ASN A 159 9.86 -2.08 -15.63
CA ASN A 159 9.45 -2.41 -17.00
C ASN A 159 9.70 -3.86 -17.46
N VAL A 160 10.07 -4.77 -16.55
CA VAL A 160 10.23 -6.20 -16.84
C VAL A 160 8.95 -6.94 -16.45
N ASN A 161 8.40 -7.72 -17.40
CA ASN A 161 7.28 -8.61 -17.11
C ASN A 161 7.76 -9.81 -16.31
N ILE A 162 7.44 -9.82 -15.02
CA ILE A 162 7.83 -10.88 -14.10
C ILE A 162 6.88 -12.07 -14.23
N SER A 163 7.43 -13.29 -14.41
CA SER A 163 6.65 -14.52 -14.59
C SER A 163 6.00 -15.05 -13.30
N ILE A 164 6.43 -14.57 -12.11
CA ILE A 164 5.86 -15.00 -10.82
C ILE A 164 4.41 -14.51 -10.68
N PRO A 165 3.46 -15.36 -10.26
CA PRO A 165 2.10 -14.93 -9.95
C PRO A 165 2.06 -13.95 -8.76
N SER A 166 1.10 -13.05 -8.75
CA SER A 166 0.90 -12.07 -7.65
C SER A 166 0.57 -12.74 -6.31
N LEU A 167 -0.06 -13.93 -6.33
CA LEU A 167 -0.28 -14.79 -5.17
C LEU A 167 0.73 -15.93 -5.18
N THR A 168 1.66 -15.91 -4.23
CA THR A 168 2.64 -16.98 -3.99
C THR A 168 2.05 -18.09 -3.12
N ASP A 169 2.74 -19.23 -3.01
CA ASP A 169 2.35 -20.31 -2.09
C ASP A 169 2.36 -19.86 -0.63
N LYS A 170 3.25 -18.92 -0.27
CA LYS A 170 3.26 -18.28 1.05
C LYS A 170 1.99 -17.45 1.24
N ASP A 171 1.65 -16.61 0.26
CA ASP A 171 0.46 -15.76 0.35
C ASP A 171 -0.83 -16.57 0.45
N LEU A 172 -0.90 -17.74 -0.19
CA LEU A 172 -2.06 -18.65 -0.04
C LEU A 172 -2.21 -19.19 1.37
N LYS A 173 -1.10 -19.54 2.03
CA LYS A 173 -1.09 -19.98 3.43
C LYS A 173 -1.45 -18.83 4.38
N ASP A 174 -0.89 -17.66 4.12
CA ASP A 174 -1.16 -16.45 4.89
C ASP A 174 -2.61 -16.00 4.75
N LEU A 175 -3.15 -16.05 3.52
CA LEU A 175 -4.56 -15.76 3.25
C LEU A 175 -5.49 -16.71 4.02
N ASP A 176 -5.20 -18.02 3.99
CA ASP A 176 -5.98 -19.00 4.74
C ASP A 176 -5.97 -18.71 6.25
N PHE A 177 -4.80 -18.37 6.80
CA PHE A 177 -4.66 -17.94 8.19
C PHE A 177 -5.50 -16.71 8.50
N GLY A 178 -5.43 -15.64 7.66
CA GLY A 178 -6.21 -14.42 7.86
C GLY A 178 -7.72 -14.66 7.79
N LEU A 179 -8.18 -15.45 6.82
CA LEU A 179 -9.59 -15.81 6.66
C LEU A 179 -10.12 -16.61 7.86
N ASN A 180 -9.32 -17.54 8.41
CA ASN A 180 -9.68 -18.31 9.62
C ASN A 180 -9.74 -17.40 10.85
N ASN A 181 -8.95 -16.33 10.87
CA ASN A 181 -8.96 -15.31 11.91
C ASN A 181 -9.97 -14.17 11.67
N ASN A 182 -10.80 -14.27 10.63
CA ASN A 182 -11.83 -13.28 10.28
C ASN A 182 -11.25 -11.84 10.18
N VAL A 183 -10.15 -11.67 9.47
CA VAL A 183 -9.67 -10.33 9.12
C VAL A 183 -10.69 -9.64 8.22
N ASP A 184 -10.82 -8.32 8.34
CA ASP A 184 -11.84 -7.54 7.63
C ASP A 184 -11.44 -7.30 6.18
N MET A 185 -10.16 -7.08 5.95
CA MET A 185 -9.60 -6.74 4.64
C MET A 185 -8.29 -7.50 4.39
N VAL A 186 -8.03 -7.80 3.12
CA VAL A 186 -6.77 -8.35 2.64
C VAL A 186 -6.22 -7.43 1.56
N ALA A 187 -5.00 -6.92 1.73
CA ALA A 187 -4.28 -6.19 0.71
C ALA A 187 -3.43 -7.15 -0.12
N LEU A 188 -3.62 -7.12 -1.44
CA LEU A 188 -2.88 -7.91 -2.40
C LEU A 188 -1.75 -7.07 -2.99
N SER A 189 -0.50 -7.46 -2.72
CA SER A 189 0.70 -6.81 -3.23
C SER A 189 0.99 -7.18 -4.68
N PHE A 190 1.67 -6.30 -5.39
CA PHE A 190 2.13 -6.49 -6.77
C PHE A 190 1.02 -6.87 -7.75
N VAL A 191 -0.16 -6.28 -7.60
CA VAL A 191 -1.26 -6.43 -8.56
C VAL A 191 -0.83 -5.89 -9.92
N ARG A 192 -1.09 -6.65 -11.00
CA ARG A 192 -0.77 -6.26 -12.38
C ARG A 192 -1.98 -6.23 -13.28
N SER A 193 -2.97 -7.07 -12.98
CA SER A 193 -4.17 -7.20 -13.80
C SER A 193 -5.42 -7.51 -12.98
N VAL A 194 -6.57 -7.45 -13.63
CA VAL A 194 -7.86 -7.78 -13.01
C VAL A 194 -7.96 -9.25 -12.61
N GLU A 195 -7.26 -10.13 -13.32
CA GLU A 195 -7.23 -11.57 -13.06
C GLU A 195 -6.63 -11.88 -11.68
N ASP A 196 -5.67 -11.07 -11.22
CA ASP A 196 -5.11 -11.19 -9.87
C ASP A 196 -6.20 -10.99 -8.81
N ILE A 197 -7.06 -9.99 -9.01
CA ILE A 197 -8.18 -9.69 -8.09
C ILE A 197 -9.25 -10.77 -8.16
N ILE A 198 -9.64 -11.20 -9.35
CA ILE A 198 -10.64 -12.25 -9.53
C ILE A 198 -10.19 -13.55 -8.85
N LYS A 199 -8.89 -13.89 -8.97
CA LYS A 199 -8.32 -15.10 -8.37
C LYS A 199 -8.44 -15.08 -6.84
N ILE A 200 -8.02 -14.01 -6.17
CA ILE A 200 -8.10 -13.93 -4.70
C ILE A 200 -9.55 -13.86 -4.21
N LYS A 201 -10.42 -13.10 -4.89
CA LYS A 201 -11.85 -13.01 -4.55
C LYS A 201 -12.54 -14.37 -4.66
N LYS A 202 -12.18 -15.16 -5.68
CA LYS A 202 -12.68 -16.53 -5.82
C LYS A 202 -12.28 -17.40 -4.63
N ILE A 203 -11.01 -17.36 -4.21
CA ILE A 203 -10.52 -18.12 -3.04
C ILE A 203 -11.30 -17.72 -1.78
N ILE A 204 -11.49 -16.43 -1.54
CA ILE A 204 -12.24 -15.90 -0.39
C ILE A 204 -13.70 -16.41 -0.42
N LYS A 205 -14.34 -16.31 -1.59
CA LYS A 205 -15.71 -16.79 -1.79
C LYS A 205 -15.85 -18.30 -1.59
N ASP A 206 -14.91 -19.09 -2.12
CA ASP A 206 -14.90 -20.56 -1.98
C ASP A 206 -14.73 -20.99 -0.51
N ARG A 207 -14.18 -20.12 0.36
CA ARG A 207 -14.11 -20.28 1.82
C ARG A 207 -15.34 -19.74 2.56
N GLY A 208 -16.37 -19.28 1.85
CA GLY A 208 -17.60 -18.72 2.44
C GLY A 208 -17.37 -17.41 3.20
N LYS A 209 -16.34 -16.63 2.84
CA LYS A 209 -15.99 -15.35 3.48
C LYS A 209 -16.37 -14.17 2.61
N THR A 210 -16.48 -12.99 3.24
CA THR A 210 -16.81 -11.69 2.61
C THR A 210 -15.72 -10.65 2.86
N THR A 211 -14.50 -11.10 3.17
CA THR A 211 -13.32 -10.27 3.40
C THR A 211 -13.03 -9.42 2.16
N TRP A 212 -12.85 -8.11 2.35
CA TRP A 212 -12.59 -7.16 1.27
C TRP A 212 -11.18 -7.34 0.70
N VAL A 213 -11.06 -7.16 -0.62
CA VAL A 213 -9.78 -7.20 -1.34
C VAL A 213 -9.36 -5.79 -1.68
N ILE A 214 -8.24 -5.33 -1.10
CA ILE A 214 -7.60 -4.07 -1.39
C ILE A 214 -6.47 -4.32 -2.39
N ALA A 215 -6.59 -3.79 -3.61
CA ALA A 215 -5.55 -3.90 -4.61
C ALA A 215 -4.46 -2.85 -4.37
N LYS A 216 -3.21 -3.30 -4.21
CA LYS A 216 -2.06 -2.39 -4.07
C LYS A 216 -1.52 -2.04 -5.45
N ILE A 217 -1.49 -0.75 -5.74
CA ILE A 217 -0.95 -0.20 -6.99
C ILE A 217 0.51 0.13 -6.75
N GLU A 218 1.38 -0.77 -7.23
CA GLU A 218 2.83 -0.76 -7.02
C GLU A 218 3.61 -0.91 -8.32
N LYS A 219 2.94 -1.33 -9.40
CA LYS A 219 3.56 -1.70 -10.66
C LYS A 219 3.03 -0.87 -11.84
N PRO A 220 3.87 -0.58 -12.86
CA PRO A 220 3.43 0.12 -14.08
C PRO A 220 2.32 -0.62 -14.83
N GLU A 221 2.28 -1.96 -14.77
CA GLU A 221 1.24 -2.78 -15.39
C GLU A 221 -0.13 -2.52 -14.74
N ALA A 222 -0.17 -2.32 -13.41
CA ALA A 222 -1.40 -1.96 -12.73
C ALA A 222 -1.95 -0.62 -13.20
N ILE A 223 -1.09 0.34 -13.55
CA ILE A 223 -1.51 1.64 -14.08
C ILE A 223 -2.16 1.48 -15.46
N LYS A 224 -1.62 0.59 -16.32
CA LYS A 224 -2.20 0.30 -17.64
C LYS A 224 -3.57 -0.36 -17.54
N ASN A 225 -3.79 -1.17 -16.51
CA ASN A 225 -5.01 -1.95 -16.26
C ASN A 225 -5.90 -1.32 -15.17
N LEU A 226 -5.64 -0.06 -14.79
CA LEU A 226 -6.17 0.59 -13.60
C LEU A 226 -7.70 0.55 -13.51
N ASP A 227 -8.41 0.87 -14.60
CA ASP A 227 -9.87 0.95 -14.61
C ASP A 227 -10.52 -0.42 -14.32
N ALA A 228 -9.98 -1.49 -14.90
CA ALA A 228 -10.46 -2.85 -14.65
C ALA A 228 -10.16 -3.31 -13.22
N ILE A 229 -8.97 -2.96 -12.69
CA ILE A 229 -8.58 -3.27 -11.32
C ILE A 229 -9.49 -2.54 -10.31
N ILE A 230 -9.72 -1.23 -10.49
CA ILE A 230 -10.60 -0.44 -9.60
C ILE A 230 -12.03 -0.99 -9.62
N HIS A 231 -12.54 -1.34 -10.80
CA HIS A 231 -13.89 -1.88 -10.92
C HIS A 231 -14.05 -3.18 -10.13
N GLU A 232 -13.10 -4.09 -10.23
CA GLU A 232 -13.18 -5.42 -9.61
C GLU A 232 -12.81 -5.42 -8.13
N ALA A 233 -11.81 -4.63 -7.69
CA ALA A 233 -11.38 -4.57 -6.30
C ALA A 233 -12.46 -3.96 -5.38
N ASP A 234 -12.40 -4.27 -4.08
CA ASP A 234 -13.28 -3.65 -3.08
C ASP A 234 -12.71 -2.30 -2.59
N GLY A 235 -11.41 -2.08 -2.75
CA GLY A 235 -10.72 -0.83 -2.51
C GLY A 235 -9.32 -0.85 -3.11
N ILE A 236 -8.67 0.31 -3.12
CA ILE A 236 -7.35 0.52 -3.72
C ILE A 236 -6.39 1.05 -2.64
N MET A 237 -5.12 0.63 -2.71
CA MET A 237 -4.03 1.24 -1.95
C MET A 237 -2.96 1.74 -2.91
N VAL A 238 -2.67 3.04 -2.87
CA VAL A 238 -1.54 3.64 -3.58
C VAL A 238 -0.30 3.49 -2.71
N ALA A 239 0.51 2.48 -2.99
CA ALA A 239 1.74 2.18 -2.26
C ALA A 239 2.91 2.95 -2.87
N ARG A 240 3.03 4.24 -2.51
CA ARG A 240 3.94 5.20 -3.16
C ARG A 240 5.41 4.83 -3.08
N GLY A 241 5.82 4.12 -2.02
CA GLY A 241 7.19 3.64 -1.85
C GLY A 241 7.60 2.69 -2.97
N ASP A 242 6.87 1.58 -3.11
CA ASP A 242 7.13 0.58 -4.15
C ASP A 242 6.86 1.14 -5.56
N LEU A 243 5.78 1.89 -5.74
CA LEU A 243 5.47 2.55 -7.03
C LEU A 243 6.57 3.52 -7.46
N GLY A 244 7.16 4.28 -6.51
CA GLY A 244 8.24 5.24 -6.79
C GLY A 244 9.59 4.59 -7.10
N VAL A 245 9.77 3.31 -6.78
CA VAL A 245 10.93 2.52 -7.21
C VAL A 245 10.72 1.99 -8.64
N GLU A 246 9.50 1.61 -8.98
CA GLU A 246 9.15 1.03 -10.28
C GLU A 246 8.90 2.09 -11.37
N MET A 247 8.60 3.32 -10.97
CA MET A 247 8.31 4.46 -11.83
C MET A 247 9.17 5.67 -11.47
N LYS A 248 9.22 6.65 -12.36
CA LYS A 248 9.96 7.88 -12.07
C LYS A 248 9.30 8.66 -10.94
N ALA A 249 10.05 9.07 -9.94
CA ALA A 249 9.55 9.71 -8.73
C ALA A 249 8.62 10.91 -8.99
N HIS A 250 8.86 11.68 -10.08
CA HIS A 250 8.05 12.84 -10.44
C HIS A 250 6.69 12.49 -11.06
N GLU A 251 6.46 11.22 -11.45
CA GLU A 251 5.18 10.74 -11.99
C GLU A 251 4.21 10.32 -10.87
N VAL A 252 4.74 9.85 -9.74
CA VAL A 252 3.95 9.31 -8.62
C VAL A 252 2.89 10.30 -8.09
N PRO A 253 3.19 11.60 -7.85
CA PRO A 253 2.18 12.54 -7.36
C PRO A 253 1.01 12.75 -8.33
N VAL A 254 1.28 12.72 -9.65
CA VAL A 254 0.23 12.84 -10.67
C VAL A 254 -0.62 11.57 -10.70
N LEU A 255 0.02 10.39 -10.66
CA LEU A 255 -0.68 9.11 -10.64
C LEU A 255 -1.55 8.97 -9.40
N GLN A 256 -1.07 9.39 -8.22
CA GLN A 256 -1.88 9.41 -7.00
C GLN A 256 -3.21 10.14 -7.22
N LYS A 257 -3.17 11.35 -7.78
CA LYS A 257 -4.37 12.14 -8.06
C LYS A 257 -5.32 11.45 -9.03
N VAL A 258 -4.78 10.91 -10.12
CA VAL A 258 -5.58 10.17 -11.12
C VAL A 258 -6.24 8.94 -10.50
N ILE A 259 -5.50 8.18 -9.65
CA ILE A 259 -6.05 7.00 -8.99
C ILE A 259 -7.17 7.39 -8.02
N VAL A 260 -6.93 8.40 -7.18
CA VAL A 260 -7.94 8.89 -6.21
C VAL A 260 -9.19 9.38 -6.94
N GLU A 261 -9.05 10.16 -8.02
CA GLU A 261 -10.17 10.64 -8.84
C GLU A 261 -11.00 9.49 -9.42
N LYS A 262 -10.34 8.49 -10.00
CA LYS A 262 -11.01 7.31 -10.58
C LYS A 262 -11.71 6.46 -9.50
N CYS A 263 -11.08 6.27 -8.33
CA CYS A 263 -11.69 5.56 -7.21
C CYS A 263 -12.94 6.29 -6.71
N ASN A 264 -12.86 7.61 -6.56
CA ASN A 264 -13.99 8.43 -6.13
C ASN A 264 -15.15 8.39 -7.15
N ALA A 265 -14.83 8.40 -8.46
CA ALA A 265 -15.85 8.28 -9.52
C ALA A 265 -16.59 6.93 -9.51
N LEU A 266 -15.94 5.89 -9.03
CA LEU A 266 -16.50 4.52 -8.94
C LEU A 266 -16.94 4.13 -7.53
N ASN A 267 -16.98 5.08 -6.57
CA ASN A 267 -17.32 4.82 -5.16
C ASN A 267 -16.45 3.73 -4.51
N LYS A 268 -15.18 3.63 -4.91
CA LYS A 268 -14.22 2.67 -4.34
C LYS A 268 -13.34 3.35 -3.30
N PRO A 269 -13.22 2.80 -2.08
CA PRO A 269 -12.31 3.33 -1.07
C PRO A 269 -10.87 3.33 -1.57
N VAL A 270 -10.15 4.42 -1.27
CA VAL A 270 -8.74 4.56 -1.63
C VAL A 270 -7.89 4.95 -0.42
N ILE A 271 -6.78 4.23 -0.25
CA ILE A 271 -5.80 4.40 0.83
C ILE A 271 -4.52 4.98 0.22
N ILE A 272 -4.03 6.10 0.74
CA ILE A 272 -2.70 6.60 0.40
C ILE A 272 -1.70 6.09 1.45
N ALA A 273 -0.66 5.40 0.98
CA ALA A 273 0.26 4.66 1.82
C ALA A 273 1.72 5.05 1.58
N THR A 274 2.54 4.82 2.60
CA THR A 274 3.99 5.00 2.67
C THR A 274 4.47 6.45 2.65
N GLN A 275 5.52 6.72 3.43
CA GLN A 275 6.21 8.02 3.50
C GLN A 275 5.29 9.20 3.81
N MET A 276 4.29 8.99 4.68
CA MET A 276 3.35 10.07 5.06
C MET A 276 3.92 11.01 6.11
N LEU A 277 4.45 10.44 7.21
CA LEU A 277 5.10 11.15 8.32
C LEU A 277 6.42 10.44 8.70
N GLU A 278 7.19 9.98 7.71
CA GLU A 278 8.34 9.08 7.88
C GLU A 278 9.39 9.62 8.85
N SER A 279 9.62 10.93 8.89
CA SER A 279 10.55 11.54 9.85
C SER A 279 10.12 11.33 11.30
N MET A 280 8.84 11.03 11.56
CA MET A 280 8.33 10.74 12.90
C MET A 280 8.67 9.32 13.38
N ILE A 281 9.36 8.52 12.58
CA ILE A 281 10.00 7.29 13.08
C ILE A 281 11.00 7.65 14.20
N GLU A 282 11.78 8.72 13.99
CA GLU A 282 12.86 9.15 14.91
C GLU A 282 12.61 10.52 15.55
N ASN A 283 11.60 11.27 15.10
CA ASN A 283 11.34 12.62 15.57
C ASN A 283 9.91 12.80 16.08
N PRO A 284 9.71 13.57 17.17
CA PRO A 284 8.37 13.79 17.75
C PRO A 284 7.49 14.73 16.92
N ARG A 285 8.00 15.29 15.82
CA ARG A 285 7.27 16.21 14.93
C ARG A 285 7.66 15.94 13.48
N PRO A 286 6.69 16.00 12.55
CA PRO A 286 6.97 15.82 11.13
C PRO A 286 7.64 17.05 10.54
N THR A 287 8.21 16.89 9.36
CA THR A 287 8.60 18.00 8.50
C THR A 287 7.38 18.75 7.97
N ARG A 288 7.59 19.97 7.48
CA ARG A 288 6.52 20.73 6.82
C ARG A 288 6.06 20.08 5.51
N ALA A 289 6.97 19.42 4.79
CA ALA A 289 6.67 18.70 3.57
C ALA A 289 5.74 17.52 3.81
N GLU A 290 6.00 16.73 4.86
CA GLU A 290 5.16 15.60 5.25
C GLU A 290 3.76 16.05 5.71
N ALA A 291 3.69 17.08 6.54
CA ALA A 291 2.38 17.65 6.95
C ALA A 291 1.58 18.15 5.73
N ASN A 292 2.25 18.74 4.73
CA ASN A 292 1.62 19.17 3.49
C ASN A 292 1.22 17.96 2.62
N ASP A 293 1.99 16.89 2.61
CA ASP A 293 1.68 15.66 1.86
C ASP A 293 0.41 14.99 2.40
N VAL A 294 0.29 14.81 3.72
CA VAL A 294 -0.95 14.33 4.36
C VAL A 294 -2.14 15.23 4.00
N ALA A 295 -1.96 16.56 4.11
CA ALA A 295 -3.03 17.50 3.78
C ALA A 295 -3.46 17.39 2.31
N ASN A 296 -2.52 17.26 1.37
CA ASN A 296 -2.82 17.09 -0.05
C ASN A 296 -3.58 15.78 -0.32
N ALA A 297 -3.17 14.65 0.29
CA ALA A 297 -3.90 13.40 0.15
C ALA A 297 -5.37 13.55 0.59
N VAL A 298 -5.64 14.25 1.69
CA VAL A 298 -7.00 14.52 2.16
C VAL A 298 -7.75 15.47 1.21
N TYR A 299 -7.09 16.51 0.70
CA TYR A 299 -7.68 17.41 -0.32
C TYR A 299 -7.98 16.69 -1.63
N ASP A 300 -7.19 15.71 -2.02
CA ASP A 300 -7.43 14.89 -3.22
C ASP A 300 -8.69 14.01 -3.07
N GLY A 301 -9.20 13.85 -1.83
CA GLY A 301 -10.41 13.09 -1.54
C GLY A 301 -10.15 11.62 -1.21
N THR A 302 -8.98 11.29 -0.64
CA THR A 302 -8.71 9.93 -0.16
C THR A 302 -9.60 9.53 1.00
N ASP A 303 -9.97 8.26 1.09
CA ASP A 303 -10.79 7.71 2.18
C ASP A 303 -9.94 7.34 3.40
N ALA A 304 -8.67 6.98 3.18
CA ALA A 304 -7.74 6.68 4.28
C ALA A 304 -6.29 7.06 3.95
N VAL A 305 -5.53 7.32 5.00
CA VAL A 305 -4.08 7.53 4.97
C VAL A 305 -3.40 6.52 5.90
N MET A 306 -2.21 6.03 5.54
CA MET A 306 -1.55 4.96 6.27
C MET A 306 -0.23 5.39 6.86
N LEU A 307 -0.02 5.04 8.13
CA LEU A 307 1.27 5.06 8.83
C LEU A 307 1.90 3.67 8.75
N SER A 308 3.15 3.60 8.35
CA SER A 308 3.94 2.36 8.17
C SER A 308 4.99 2.21 9.29
N GLY A 309 6.21 2.64 9.03
CA GLY A 309 7.31 2.61 10.01
C GLY A 309 7.03 3.45 11.24
N GLU A 310 6.30 4.55 11.07
CA GLU A 310 5.96 5.52 12.12
C GLU A 310 5.26 4.85 13.32
N THR A 311 4.39 3.88 13.05
CA THR A 311 3.70 3.11 14.11
C THR A 311 4.28 1.73 14.33
N ALA A 312 4.94 1.12 13.33
CA ALA A 312 5.47 -0.24 13.47
C ALA A 312 6.77 -0.32 14.28
N VAL A 313 7.69 0.62 14.08
CA VAL A 313 9.04 0.64 14.66
C VAL A 313 9.46 2.00 15.19
N GLY A 314 8.64 3.04 15.03
CA GLY A 314 8.95 4.41 15.40
C GLY A 314 9.00 4.61 16.91
N GLU A 315 9.73 5.64 17.34
CA GLU A 315 9.82 6.06 18.74
C GLU A 315 8.59 6.84 19.22
N TYR A 316 7.76 7.37 18.26
CA TYR A 316 6.64 8.27 18.53
C TYR A 316 5.33 7.83 17.89
N PRO A 317 4.87 6.56 18.08
CA PRO A 317 3.72 6.03 17.35
C PRO A 317 2.40 6.75 17.68
N VAL A 318 2.18 7.12 18.94
CA VAL A 318 0.97 7.79 19.41
C VAL A 318 0.91 9.22 18.88
N GLU A 319 2.04 9.93 18.93
CA GLU A 319 2.20 11.29 18.42
C GLU A 319 1.98 11.32 16.89
N ALA A 320 2.47 10.33 16.16
CA ALA A 320 2.28 10.23 14.70
C ALA A 320 0.78 10.15 14.35
N VAL A 321 0.02 9.30 15.04
CA VAL A 321 -1.45 9.20 14.86
C VAL A 321 -2.13 10.52 15.26
N SER A 322 -1.73 11.12 16.38
CA SER A 322 -2.28 12.40 16.87
C SER A 322 -2.07 13.54 15.86
N ILE A 323 -0.85 13.66 15.32
CA ILE A 323 -0.52 14.66 14.30
C ILE A 323 -1.31 14.40 13.01
N MET A 324 -1.35 13.17 12.53
CA MET A 324 -2.12 12.80 11.33
C MET A 324 -3.59 13.16 11.50
N ARG A 325 -4.21 12.82 12.62
CA ARG A 325 -5.58 13.20 12.96
C ARG A 325 -5.79 14.72 12.92
N LYS A 326 -4.89 15.47 13.56
CA LYS A 326 -5.00 16.95 13.61
C LYS A 326 -4.92 17.58 12.21
N ILE A 327 -4.06 17.05 11.34
CA ILE A 327 -3.98 17.52 9.94
C ILE A 327 -5.28 17.21 9.21
N ILE A 328 -5.79 15.97 9.30
CA ILE A 328 -7.05 15.56 8.68
C ILE A 328 -8.20 16.45 9.13
N GLU A 329 -8.41 16.59 10.44
CA GLU A 329 -9.49 17.41 11.00
C GLU A 329 -9.39 18.86 10.54
N ARG A 330 -8.16 19.41 10.46
CA ARG A 330 -7.95 20.79 10.02
C ARG A 330 -8.29 20.98 8.54
N VAL A 331 -7.90 20.05 7.70
CA VAL A 331 -8.24 20.06 6.25
C VAL A 331 -9.74 19.92 6.06
N GLU A 332 -10.37 18.97 6.72
CA GLU A 332 -11.82 18.73 6.61
C GLU A 332 -12.65 19.91 7.11
N MET A 333 -12.20 20.62 8.14
CA MET A 333 -12.86 21.86 8.61
C MET A 333 -12.76 23.00 7.59
N HIS A 334 -11.66 23.11 6.85
CA HIS A 334 -11.44 24.17 5.88
C HIS A 334 -11.93 23.82 4.48
N GLY A 335 -11.68 22.59 4.05
CA GLY A 335 -11.90 22.15 2.68
C GLY A 335 -13.30 21.67 2.37
N VAL A 336 -14.13 21.40 3.36
CA VAL A 336 -15.52 20.92 3.13
C VAL A 336 -16.39 21.94 2.36
N LYS A 337 -15.96 23.20 2.28
CA LYS A 337 -16.63 24.20 1.43
C LYS A 337 -16.19 24.14 -0.05
N ASP A 338 -15.00 23.60 -0.36
CA ASP A 338 -14.36 23.70 -1.68
C ASP A 338 -13.80 22.38 -2.23
N VAL A 339 -13.79 21.28 -1.47
CA VAL A 339 -13.53 19.96 -2.10
C VAL A 339 -14.68 19.79 -3.12
N PRO A 340 -14.37 19.52 -4.40
CA PRO A 340 -15.40 19.15 -5.34
C PRO A 340 -16.06 17.89 -4.77
N THR A 341 -17.04 18.08 -3.92
CA THR A 341 -17.98 17.01 -3.60
C THR A 341 -18.38 16.47 -4.95
N ARG A 342 -18.53 15.16 -5.07
CA ARG A 342 -19.15 14.45 -6.21
C ARG A 342 -20.25 15.29 -6.91
N LYS A 343 -20.76 16.33 -6.26
CA LYS A 343 -21.70 17.34 -6.78
C LYS A 343 -21.23 18.13 -8.01
N LYS A 344 -19.95 18.53 -8.14
CA LYS A 344 -19.51 19.32 -9.31
C LYS A 344 -19.42 18.48 -10.57
N GLN A 345 -19.06 17.20 -10.47
CA GLN A 345 -19.06 16.32 -11.63
C GLN A 345 -20.47 16.05 -12.17
N PHE A 346 -21.50 16.02 -11.33
CA PHE A 346 -22.88 15.85 -11.77
C PHE A 346 -23.50 17.11 -12.39
N LEU A 347 -23.03 18.31 -11.99
CA LEU A 347 -23.61 19.58 -12.46
C LEU A 347 -22.87 20.20 -13.66
N ASP A 348 -21.56 19.90 -13.82
CA ASP A 348 -20.75 20.39 -14.96
C ASP A 348 -20.87 19.52 -16.23
N GLN A 349 -21.55 18.37 -16.16
CA GLN A 349 -21.80 17.49 -17.30
C GLN A 349 -23.02 17.90 -18.16
N SER A 350 -23.43 19.17 -18.15
CA SER A 350 -24.54 19.68 -18.98
C SER A 350 -24.32 19.55 -20.50
N THR A 351 -23.22 18.97 -20.97
CA THR A 351 -22.91 18.77 -22.38
C THR A 351 -22.55 17.34 -22.80
N GLN A 352 -22.58 16.37 -21.86
CA GLN A 352 -22.41 14.95 -22.21
C GLN A 352 -23.73 14.17 -22.07
N PRO A 353 -23.93 13.10 -22.88
CA PRO A 353 -25.16 12.31 -22.75
C PRO A 353 -25.24 11.71 -21.35
N ILE A 354 -26.44 11.82 -20.76
CA ILE A 354 -26.77 11.30 -19.42
C ILE A 354 -26.28 9.84 -19.32
N LYS A 355 -25.18 9.61 -18.57
CA LYS A 355 -24.87 8.24 -18.14
C LYS A 355 -26.03 7.79 -17.27
N CYS A 356 -26.56 6.59 -17.52
CA CYS A 356 -27.51 5.96 -16.61
C CYS A 356 -26.84 5.87 -15.23
N ILE A 357 -27.27 6.71 -14.29
CA ILE A 357 -26.89 6.66 -12.88
C ILE A 357 -27.68 5.51 -12.27
N ASP A 358 -27.06 4.68 -11.45
CA ASP A 358 -27.77 3.66 -10.68
C ASP A 358 -28.84 4.34 -9.82
N LEU A 359 -30.00 3.69 -9.67
CA LEU A 359 -31.12 4.22 -8.90
C LEU A 359 -30.72 4.57 -7.47
N ASP A 360 -29.93 3.71 -6.86
CA ASP A 360 -29.44 3.89 -5.49
C ASP A 360 -28.54 5.12 -5.36
N GLU A 361 -27.70 5.37 -6.35
CA GLU A 361 -26.84 6.57 -6.40
C GLU A 361 -27.67 7.85 -6.59
N ALA A 362 -28.68 7.82 -7.45
CA ALA A 362 -29.59 8.94 -7.68
C ALA A 362 -30.39 9.29 -6.42
N VAL A 363 -30.88 8.26 -5.71
CA VAL A 363 -31.61 8.42 -4.45
C VAL A 363 -30.70 8.97 -3.36
N ALA A 364 -29.50 8.44 -3.20
CA ALA A 364 -28.53 8.91 -2.23
C ALA A 364 -28.14 10.38 -2.46
N ALA A 365 -27.85 10.76 -3.71
CA ALA A 365 -27.53 12.13 -4.08
C ALA A 365 -28.69 13.09 -3.78
N SER A 366 -29.92 12.68 -4.08
CA SER A 366 -31.13 13.46 -3.81
C SER A 366 -31.36 13.64 -2.31
N ALA A 367 -31.16 12.58 -1.51
CA ALA A 367 -31.29 12.61 -0.06
C ALA A 367 -30.28 13.58 0.58
N VAL A 368 -29.03 13.58 0.11
CA VAL A 368 -28.00 14.53 0.56
C VAL A 368 -28.40 15.97 0.23
N GLN A 369 -28.88 16.22 -0.99
CA GLN A 369 -29.29 17.56 -1.42
C GLN A 369 -30.47 18.11 -0.59
N ILE A 370 -31.45 17.26 -0.30
CA ILE A 370 -32.59 17.60 0.55
C ILE A 370 -32.10 17.89 1.97
N ALA A 371 -31.26 17.03 2.54
CA ALA A 371 -30.73 17.20 3.89
C ALA A 371 -29.94 18.51 4.05
N GLU A 372 -29.12 18.87 3.07
CA GLU A 372 -28.39 20.14 3.04
C GLU A 372 -29.33 21.35 2.96
N SER A 373 -30.36 21.28 2.11
CA SER A 373 -31.34 22.36 1.94
C SER A 373 -32.15 22.58 3.21
N LEU A 374 -32.38 21.52 3.98
CA LEU A 374 -33.11 21.56 5.25
C LEU A 374 -32.20 21.76 6.48
N CYS A 375 -30.88 21.93 6.29
CA CYS A 375 -29.88 21.97 7.36
C CYS A 375 -29.97 20.76 8.32
N ALA A 376 -30.30 19.57 7.79
CA ALA A 376 -30.42 18.38 8.59
C ALA A 376 -29.04 17.94 9.12
N LYS A 377 -28.99 17.52 10.38
CA LYS A 377 -27.73 17.10 11.03
C LYS A 377 -27.34 15.64 10.74
N VAL A 378 -28.30 14.81 10.34
CA VAL A 378 -28.10 13.36 10.12
C VAL A 378 -29.03 12.91 9.00
N ILE A 379 -28.54 12.00 8.17
CA ILE A 379 -29.35 11.21 7.22
C ILE A 379 -29.32 9.77 7.74
N ILE A 380 -30.48 9.17 7.97
CA ILE A 380 -30.62 7.76 8.37
C ILE A 380 -31.14 7.01 7.16
N VAL A 381 -30.41 5.99 6.71
CA VAL A 381 -30.82 5.05 5.67
C VAL A 381 -31.19 3.75 6.35
N LEU A 382 -32.40 3.24 6.07
CA LEU A 382 -32.93 1.99 6.61
C LEU A 382 -32.81 0.89 5.57
#